data_fe65a270abc439b55db9c7a3358f1e90
#
_entry.id   fe65a270abc439b55db9c7a3358f1e90
#
_cell.length_a   1.000
_cell.length_b   1.000
_cell.length_c   1.000
_cell.angle_alpha   90.00
_cell.angle_beta   90.00
_cell.angle_gamma   90.00
#
_symmetry.space_group_name_H-M   'P 1'
#
loop_
_entity.id
_entity.type
_entity.pdbx_description
1 polymer ?
#
loop_
_entity_poly.entity_id
_entity_poly.type
_entity_poly.pdbx_seq_one_letter_code
_entity_poly.pdbx_strand_id
1 'polypeptide(L)'
;PYRMMTSRAEYRLILRQDNADLRLTPMGRFIGLVSDERWARFTAKRDAIEETLRLLDCTKLSPSAETEARLAQAGIAPLRVPMTLFALLSREGDYAQLAALFDLPALADDVREEVEIMSRYDGYIRKQQEQIARMERLESRRIPDELDYSAITSLRLEAAEKLAAIRPRSIGQAARISGVSPADISVLLVYLEKERRTQ
;
A
#
# COMPACT_ATOMS: atom_id res chain seq x y z
N PRO A 1 4.94 30.31 -7.51
CA PRO A 1 5.32 29.15 -6.70
C PRO A 1 4.18 28.15 -6.69
N TYR A 2 4.45 26.93 -7.13
CA TYR A 2 3.45 25.87 -7.12
C TYR A 2 3.27 25.36 -5.69
N ARG A 3 2.09 25.52 -5.13
CA ARG A 3 1.71 24.88 -3.87
C ARG A 3 1.22 23.47 -4.20
N MET A 4 2.04 22.48 -3.90
CA MET A 4 1.62 21.08 -4.00
C MET A 4 0.66 20.75 -2.85
N MET A 5 -0.57 20.42 -3.20
CA MET A 5 -1.58 20.00 -2.21
C MET A 5 -1.67 18.49 -2.21
N THR A 6 -1.51 17.88 -1.05
CA THR A 6 -1.61 16.41 -0.86
C THR A 6 -2.98 15.86 -1.25
N SER A 7 -4.04 16.70 -1.26
CA SER A 7 -5.37 16.33 -1.71
C SER A 7 -5.45 15.92 -3.18
N ARG A 8 -4.46 16.32 -4.00
CA ARG A 8 -4.35 15.94 -5.41
C ARG A 8 -3.47 14.72 -5.66
N ALA A 9 -2.80 14.19 -4.63
CA ALA A 9 -2.02 12.97 -4.75
C ALA A 9 -2.96 11.75 -4.70
N GLU A 10 -2.96 10.95 -5.76
CA GLU A 10 -3.82 9.78 -5.90
C GLU A 10 -3.52 8.72 -4.82
N TYR A 11 -2.24 8.52 -4.49
CA TYR A 11 -1.78 7.52 -3.51
C TYR A 11 -1.07 8.15 -2.33
N ARG A 12 -1.69 9.14 -1.69
CA ARG A 12 -1.09 9.97 -0.64
C ARG A 12 -0.61 9.21 0.60
N LEU A 13 -1.18 8.02 0.90
CA LEU A 13 -0.74 7.20 2.03
C LEU A 13 0.58 6.47 1.75
N ILE A 14 0.92 6.28 0.48
CA ILE A 14 2.20 5.69 0.07
C ILE A 14 3.22 6.78 -0.24
N LEU A 15 2.78 7.92 -0.79
CA LEU A 15 3.63 9.04 -1.18
C LEU A 15 3.74 10.06 -0.04
N ARG A 16 4.32 9.64 1.08
CA ARG A 16 4.54 10.49 2.26
C ARG A 16 5.93 11.11 2.24
N GLN A 17 6.12 12.16 3.05
CA GLN A 17 7.41 12.82 3.22
C GLN A 17 8.37 11.94 4.05
N ASP A 18 7.86 11.31 5.12
CA ASP A 18 8.61 10.46 6.03
C ASP A 18 9.29 9.28 5.33
N ASN A 19 8.64 8.66 4.34
CA ASN A 19 9.18 7.52 3.59
C ASN A 19 9.81 7.90 2.24
N ALA A 20 10.05 9.17 1.97
CA ALA A 20 10.58 9.62 0.69
C ALA A 20 11.98 9.05 0.42
N ASP A 21 12.82 8.94 1.45
CA ASP A 21 14.15 8.34 1.36
C ASP A 21 14.08 6.86 1.04
N LEU A 22 13.17 6.10 1.66
CA LEU A 22 12.98 4.68 1.39
C LEU A 22 12.57 4.40 -0.07
N ARG A 23 11.80 5.31 -0.69
CA ARG A 23 11.35 5.18 -2.07
C ARG A 23 12.37 5.67 -3.10
N LEU A 24 13.04 6.80 -2.82
CA LEU A 24 13.81 7.52 -3.84
C LEU A 24 15.32 7.27 -3.76
N THR A 25 15.87 6.97 -2.58
CA THR A 25 17.34 6.77 -2.43
C THR A 25 17.85 5.58 -3.27
N PRO A 26 17.15 4.43 -3.35
CA PRO A 26 17.58 3.34 -4.23
C PRO A 26 17.64 3.75 -5.71
N MET A 27 16.64 4.51 -6.17
CA MET A 27 16.62 5.02 -7.55
C MET A 27 17.75 6.01 -7.79
N GLY A 28 17.96 6.94 -6.83
CA GLY A 28 19.07 7.89 -6.87
C GLY A 28 20.44 7.21 -6.87
N ARG A 29 20.58 6.10 -6.14
CA ARG A 29 21.78 5.28 -6.15
C ARG A 29 22.03 4.61 -7.50
N PHE A 30 20.98 4.03 -8.07
CA PHE A 30 21.04 3.39 -9.38
C PHE A 30 21.53 4.33 -10.50
N ILE A 31 21.09 5.60 -10.48
CA ILE A 31 21.50 6.60 -11.48
C ILE A 31 22.74 7.43 -11.06
N GLY A 32 23.45 7.04 -9.99
CA GLY A 32 24.71 7.65 -9.58
C GLY A 32 24.62 8.98 -8.81
N LEU A 33 23.44 9.36 -8.32
CA LEU A 33 23.22 10.62 -7.57
C LEU A 33 23.46 10.49 -6.05
N VAL A 34 23.62 9.28 -5.54
CA VAL A 34 23.79 9.02 -4.10
C VAL A 34 25.20 8.52 -3.82
N SER A 35 25.95 9.26 -2.98
CA SER A 35 27.30 8.89 -2.54
C SER A 35 27.30 7.62 -1.69
N ASP A 36 28.47 6.95 -1.58
CA ASP A 36 28.63 5.73 -0.78
C ASP A 36 28.30 5.97 0.70
N GLU A 37 28.70 7.09 1.28
CA GLU A 37 28.38 7.45 2.65
C GLU A 37 26.87 7.59 2.88
N ARG A 38 26.18 8.29 1.97
CA ARG A 38 24.74 8.46 2.03
C ARG A 38 24.00 7.14 1.83
N TRP A 39 24.52 6.30 0.94
CA TRP A 39 23.98 4.96 0.71
C TRP A 39 24.12 4.06 1.94
N ALA A 40 25.29 4.05 2.60
CA ALA A 40 25.52 3.27 3.81
C ALA A 40 24.58 3.69 4.94
N ARG A 41 24.39 5.00 5.16
CA ARG A 41 23.46 5.51 6.16
C ARG A 41 22.00 5.13 5.86
N PHE A 42 21.58 5.23 4.59
CA PHE A 42 20.27 4.81 4.14
C PHE A 42 20.04 3.30 4.37
N THR A 43 21.02 2.48 4.01
CA THR A 43 20.94 1.02 4.16
C THR A 43 20.80 0.64 5.63
N ALA A 44 21.60 1.24 6.52
CA ALA A 44 21.51 1.00 7.95
C ALA A 44 20.12 1.36 8.52
N LYS A 45 19.56 2.50 8.12
CA LYS A 45 18.20 2.90 8.52
C LYS A 45 17.16 1.91 8.01
N ARG A 46 17.18 1.57 6.73
CA ARG A 46 16.24 0.60 6.11
C ARG A 46 16.29 -0.74 6.82
N ASP A 47 17.49 -1.27 7.01
CA ASP A 47 17.68 -2.60 7.60
C ASP A 47 17.20 -2.62 9.06
N ALA A 48 17.44 -1.53 9.82
CA ALA A 48 16.91 -1.38 11.17
C ALA A 48 15.38 -1.33 11.22
N ILE A 49 14.73 -0.64 10.28
CA ILE A 49 13.26 -0.62 10.16
C ILE A 49 12.73 -2.03 9.85
N GLU A 50 13.29 -2.72 8.84
CA GLU A 50 12.85 -4.04 8.42
C GLU A 50 13.03 -5.09 9.54
N GLU A 51 14.17 -5.06 10.23
CA GLU A 51 14.45 -5.96 11.35
C GLU A 51 13.47 -5.72 12.51
N THR A 52 13.22 -4.45 12.85
CA THR A 52 12.28 -4.10 13.92
C THR A 52 10.87 -4.54 13.59
N LEU A 53 10.38 -4.26 12.39
CA LEU A 53 9.03 -4.67 11.96
C LEU A 53 8.89 -6.20 12.01
N ARG A 54 9.92 -6.94 11.56
CA ARG A 54 9.94 -8.39 11.63
C ARG A 54 9.93 -8.89 13.08
N LEU A 55 10.72 -8.30 13.96
CA LEU A 55 10.74 -8.63 15.39
C LEU A 55 9.35 -8.45 16.00
N LEU A 56 8.72 -7.30 15.76
CA LEU A 56 7.40 -6.98 16.28
C LEU A 56 6.32 -7.97 15.77
N ASP A 57 6.39 -8.37 14.51
CA ASP A 57 5.41 -9.29 13.91
C ASP A 57 5.61 -10.74 14.36
N CYS A 58 6.87 -11.17 14.57
CA CYS A 58 7.18 -12.50 15.08
C CYS A 58 6.91 -12.66 16.58
N THR A 59 6.93 -11.59 17.36
CA THR A 59 6.74 -11.64 18.80
C THR A 59 5.27 -11.65 19.17
N LYS A 60 4.80 -12.82 19.63
CA LYS A 60 3.39 -13.03 20.02
C LYS A 60 3.21 -12.84 21.52
N LEU A 61 2.22 -12.05 21.88
CA LEU A 61 1.75 -11.86 23.24
C LEU A 61 0.47 -12.67 23.45
N SER A 62 0.44 -13.42 24.54
CA SER A 62 -0.77 -14.14 25.00
C SER A 62 -1.33 -13.47 26.23
N PRO A 63 -2.66 -13.50 26.44
CA PRO A 63 -3.29 -13.07 27.68
C PRO A 63 -2.79 -13.97 28.84
N SER A 64 -1.90 -13.43 29.68
CA SER A 64 -1.39 -14.07 30.88
C SER A 64 -1.29 -13.06 32.00
N ALA A 65 -1.30 -13.52 33.23
CA ALA A 65 -1.19 -12.63 34.40
C ALA A 65 0.08 -11.75 34.33
N GLU A 66 1.19 -12.29 33.81
CA GLU A 66 2.44 -11.55 33.63
C GLU A 66 2.29 -10.46 32.54
N THR A 67 1.77 -10.81 31.36
CA THR A 67 1.53 -9.85 30.27
C THR A 67 0.58 -8.76 30.71
N GLU A 68 -0.50 -9.12 31.40
CA GLU A 68 -1.50 -8.15 31.89
C GLU A 68 -0.91 -7.22 32.94
N ALA A 69 -0.07 -7.72 33.85
CA ALA A 69 0.61 -6.88 34.83
C ALA A 69 1.57 -5.88 34.18
N ARG A 70 2.32 -6.29 33.15
CA ARG A 70 3.20 -5.41 32.37
C ARG A 70 2.38 -4.32 31.65
N LEU A 71 1.30 -4.69 30.97
CA LEU A 71 0.43 -3.73 30.25
C LEU A 71 -0.25 -2.74 31.21
N ALA A 72 -0.70 -3.21 32.36
CA ALA A 72 -1.32 -2.36 33.37
C ALA A 72 -0.38 -1.29 33.94
N GLN A 73 0.92 -1.61 34.09
CA GLN A 73 1.94 -0.63 34.52
C GLN A 73 2.06 0.56 33.54
N ALA A 74 1.79 0.31 32.25
CA ALA A 74 1.82 1.34 31.22
C ALA A 74 0.45 1.95 30.93
N GLY A 75 -0.60 1.58 31.67
CA GLY A 75 -1.96 2.04 31.42
C GLY A 75 -2.58 1.46 30.14
N ILE A 76 -2.00 0.41 29.57
CA ILE A 76 -2.49 -0.25 28.36
C ILE A 76 -3.59 -1.24 28.74
N ALA A 77 -4.68 -1.25 27.97
CA ALA A 77 -5.79 -2.16 28.21
C ALA A 77 -5.37 -3.64 28.05
N PRO A 78 -5.91 -4.57 28.87
CA PRO A 78 -5.58 -5.99 28.83
C PRO A 78 -5.90 -6.61 27.48
N LEU A 79 -5.16 -7.67 27.13
CA LEU A 79 -5.37 -8.43 25.91
C LEU A 79 -6.58 -9.35 26.08
N ARG A 80 -7.52 -9.30 25.13
CA ARG A 80 -8.65 -10.25 25.08
C ARG A 80 -8.33 -11.52 24.29
N VAL A 81 -7.40 -11.39 23.35
CA VAL A 81 -6.96 -12.47 22.44
C VAL A 81 -5.44 -12.37 22.25
N PRO A 82 -4.75 -13.46 21.91
CA PRO A 82 -3.36 -13.39 21.52
C PRO A 82 -3.17 -12.44 20.32
N MET A 83 -2.11 -11.63 20.36
CA MET A 83 -1.76 -10.73 19.27
C MET A 83 -0.25 -10.56 19.16
N THR A 84 0.24 -10.01 18.04
CA THR A 84 1.65 -9.68 17.87
C THR A 84 1.97 -8.32 18.52
N LEU A 85 3.25 -8.10 18.85
CA LEU A 85 3.70 -6.75 19.27
C LEU A 85 3.43 -5.70 18.19
N PHE A 86 3.49 -6.07 16.93
CA PHE A 86 3.12 -5.18 15.82
C PHE A 86 1.65 -4.73 15.93
N ALA A 87 0.73 -5.66 16.17
CA ALA A 87 -0.69 -5.33 16.35
C ALA A 87 -0.93 -4.47 17.60
N LEU A 88 -0.17 -4.71 18.67
CA LEU A 88 -0.23 -3.89 19.87
C LEU A 88 0.30 -2.48 19.60
N LEU A 89 1.44 -2.33 18.92
CA LEU A 89 1.99 -1.04 18.51
C LEU A 89 1.00 -0.26 17.61
N SER A 90 0.35 -0.94 16.67
CA SER A 90 -0.66 -0.33 15.79
C SER A 90 -1.85 0.25 16.58
N ARG A 91 -2.16 -0.34 17.73
CA ARG A 91 -3.24 0.10 18.63
C ARG A 91 -2.82 1.23 19.55
N GLU A 92 -1.66 1.10 20.20
CA GLU A 92 -1.18 2.04 21.23
C GLU A 92 -0.33 3.18 20.65
N GLY A 93 0.48 2.90 19.61
CA GLY A 93 1.20 3.92 18.82
C GLY A 93 2.49 4.43 19.43
N ASP A 94 2.97 3.87 20.53
CA ASP A 94 4.20 4.28 21.23
C ASP A 94 5.20 3.12 21.33
N TYR A 95 6.20 3.13 20.47
CA TYR A 95 7.27 2.15 20.47
C TYR A 95 8.13 2.20 21.74
N ALA A 96 8.46 3.40 22.23
CA ALA A 96 9.34 3.53 23.39
C ALA A 96 8.70 2.94 24.64
N GLN A 97 7.39 3.10 24.80
CA GLN A 97 6.63 2.49 25.88
C GLN A 97 6.65 0.96 25.78
N LEU A 98 6.42 0.40 24.60
CA LEU A 98 6.48 -1.05 24.39
C LEU A 98 7.89 -1.61 24.54
N ALA A 99 8.91 -0.86 24.11
CA ALA A 99 10.31 -1.26 24.27
C ALA A 99 10.69 -1.40 25.73
N ALA A 100 10.25 -0.49 26.58
CA ALA A 100 10.48 -0.57 28.03
C ALA A 100 9.74 -1.76 28.70
N LEU A 101 8.56 -2.13 28.19
CA LEU A 101 7.77 -3.23 28.75
C LEU A 101 8.25 -4.62 28.31
N PHE A 102 8.78 -4.74 27.11
CA PHE A 102 9.09 -6.03 26.47
C PHE A 102 10.56 -6.17 26.09
N ASP A 103 11.45 -5.34 26.65
CA ASP A 103 12.90 -5.37 26.45
C ASP A 103 13.28 -5.32 24.96
N LEU A 104 12.59 -4.46 24.17
CA LEU A 104 12.92 -4.27 22.77
C LEU A 104 14.14 -3.36 22.57
N PRO A 105 14.86 -3.47 21.46
CA PRO A 105 16.04 -2.65 21.21
C PRO A 105 15.69 -1.15 21.13
N ALA A 106 16.59 -0.30 21.63
CA ALA A 106 16.49 1.13 21.43
C ALA A 106 16.72 1.46 19.96
N LEU A 107 15.89 2.33 19.41
CA LEU A 107 15.94 2.76 18.03
C LEU A 107 16.38 4.23 17.93
N ALA A 108 17.07 4.58 16.84
CA ALA A 108 17.25 5.98 16.46
C ALA A 108 15.87 6.62 16.19
N ASP A 109 15.75 7.93 16.44
CA ASP A 109 14.47 8.62 16.37
C ASP A 109 13.79 8.51 15.00
N ASP A 110 14.55 8.61 13.92
CA ASP A 110 14.05 8.50 12.54
C ASP A 110 13.61 7.07 12.15
N VAL A 111 14.19 6.05 12.78
CA VAL A 111 13.77 4.64 12.64
C VAL A 111 12.50 4.38 13.43
N ARG A 112 12.47 4.87 14.68
CA ARG A 112 11.31 4.72 15.57
C ARG A 112 10.06 5.37 14.97
N GLU A 113 10.18 6.62 14.52
CA GLU A 113 9.09 7.37 13.90
C GLU A 113 8.51 6.61 12.70
N GLU A 114 9.38 6.09 11.81
CA GLU A 114 8.92 5.33 10.63
C GLU A 114 8.24 4.01 11.02
N VAL A 115 8.76 3.28 12.02
CA VAL A 115 8.14 2.04 12.53
C VAL A 115 6.76 2.32 13.11
N GLU A 116 6.59 3.38 13.90
CA GLU A 116 5.30 3.79 14.47
C GLU A 116 4.31 4.21 13.38
N ILE A 117 4.75 4.98 12.39
CA ILE A 117 3.93 5.39 11.26
C ILE A 117 3.50 4.17 10.44
N MET A 118 4.43 3.28 10.09
CA MET A 118 4.13 2.08 9.32
C MET A 118 3.15 1.17 10.04
N SER A 119 3.31 0.97 11.36
CA SER A 119 2.38 0.14 12.13
C SER A 119 0.99 0.77 12.21
N ARG A 120 0.89 2.07 12.45
CA ARG A 120 -0.38 2.80 12.56
C ARG A 120 -1.19 2.81 11.26
N TYR A 121 -0.51 2.93 10.15
CA TYR A 121 -1.16 3.02 8.83
C TYR A 121 -1.17 1.71 8.04
N ASP A 122 -0.67 0.61 8.59
CA ASP A 122 -0.53 -0.68 7.89
C ASP A 122 -1.82 -1.13 7.17
N GLY A 123 -2.96 -1.13 7.86
CA GLY A 123 -4.22 -1.55 7.26
C GLY A 123 -4.67 -0.66 6.08
N TYR A 124 -4.39 0.64 6.15
CA TYR A 124 -4.71 1.58 5.07
C TYR A 124 -3.72 1.46 3.92
N ILE A 125 -2.44 1.28 4.21
CA ILE A 125 -1.38 1.08 3.21
C ILE A 125 -1.65 -0.19 2.43
N ARG A 126 -1.98 -1.31 3.09
CA ARG A 126 -2.35 -2.57 2.42
C ARG A 126 -3.53 -2.40 1.47
N LYS A 127 -4.61 -1.77 1.92
CA LYS A 127 -5.76 -1.50 1.04
C LYS A 127 -5.38 -0.67 -0.18
N GLN A 128 -4.53 0.34 -0.01
CA GLN A 128 -4.08 1.16 -1.11
C GLN A 128 -3.18 0.38 -2.08
N GLN A 129 -2.28 -0.47 -1.57
CA GLN A 129 -1.45 -1.36 -2.39
C GLN A 129 -2.28 -2.37 -3.19
N GLU A 130 -3.34 -2.94 -2.59
CA GLU A 130 -4.28 -3.81 -3.30
C GLU A 130 -5.01 -3.07 -4.43
N GLN A 131 -5.40 -1.81 -4.20
CA GLN A 131 -6.01 -0.97 -5.23
C GLN A 131 -5.03 -0.70 -6.37
N ILE A 132 -3.77 -0.35 -6.06
CA ILE A 132 -2.72 -0.14 -7.06
C ILE A 132 -2.50 -1.42 -7.87
N ALA A 133 -2.29 -2.55 -7.22
CA ALA A 133 -2.09 -3.83 -7.90
C ALA A 133 -3.28 -4.21 -8.78
N ARG A 134 -4.50 -3.88 -8.36
CA ARG A 134 -5.69 -4.06 -9.20
C ARG A 134 -5.67 -3.15 -10.42
N MET A 135 -5.32 -1.88 -10.25
CA MET A 135 -5.22 -0.93 -11.37
C MET A 135 -4.12 -1.32 -12.36
N GLU A 136 -2.94 -1.73 -11.89
CA GLU A 136 -1.86 -2.23 -12.73
C GLU A 136 -2.28 -3.45 -13.57
N ARG A 137 -3.03 -4.39 -12.98
CA ARG A 137 -3.60 -5.53 -13.72
C ARG A 137 -4.58 -5.08 -14.81
N LEU A 138 -5.39 -4.06 -14.55
CA LEU A 138 -6.30 -3.49 -15.54
C LEU A 138 -5.53 -2.74 -16.64
N GLU A 139 -4.48 -2.01 -16.28
CA GLU A 139 -3.60 -1.32 -17.24
C GLU A 139 -2.85 -2.30 -18.15
N SER A 140 -2.39 -3.42 -17.61
CA SER A 140 -1.69 -4.44 -18.40
C SER A 140 -2.63 -5.24 -19.32
N ARG A 141 -3.95 -5.22 -19.05
CA ARG A 141 -4.92 -5.98 -19.84
C ARG A 141 -5.30 -5.22 -21.10
N ARG A 142 -4.74 -5.65 -22.23
CA ARG A 142 -4.97 -5.05 -23.55
C ARG A 142 -6.38 -5.33 -24.07
N ILE A 143 -6.91 -4.36 -24.79
CA ILE A 143 -8.13 -4.47 -25.60
C ILE A 143 -7.69 -4.61 -27.04
N PRO A 144 -8.22 -5.60 -27.80
CA PRO A 144 -7.94 -5.71 -29.23
C PRO A 144 -8.35 -4.44 -29.99
N ASP A 145 -7.51 -3.98 -30.91
CA ASP A 145 -7.76 -2.74 -31.66
C ASP A 145 -9.03 -2.84 -32.56
N GLU A 146 -9.40 -4.07 -32.96
CA GLU A 146 -10.55 -4.35 -33.83
C GLU A 146 -11.83 -4.68 -33.06
N LEU A 147 -11.85 -4.54 -31.72
CA LEU A 147 -13.01 -4.89 -30.92
C LEU A 147 -14.24 -4.07 -31.31
N ASP A 148 -15.33 -4.75 -31.66
CA ASP A 148 -16.62 -4.15 -31.91
C ASP A 148 -17.41 -4.02 -30.60
N TYR A 149 -17.42 -2.83 -30.03
CA TYR A 149 -18.14 -2.54 -28.79
C TYR A 149 -19.67 -2.62 -28.96
N SER A 150 -20.20 -2.48 -30.18
CA SER A 150 -21.64 -2.59 -30.44
C SER A 150 -22.16 -4.04 -30.37
N ALA A 151 -21.28 -5.01 -30.59
CA ALA A 151 -21.59 -6.42 -30.46
C ALA A 151 -21.73 -6.91 -29.01
N ILE A 152 -21.28 -6.07 -28.03
CA ILE A 152 -21.34 -6.42 -26.60
C ILE A 152 -22.70 -6.02 -26.03
N THR A 153 -23.68 -6.89 -26.12
CA THR A 153 -25.11 -6.63 -25.80
C THR A 153 -25.36 -6.19 -24.35
N SER A 154 -24.48 -6.53 -23.42
CA SER A 154 -24.56 -6.13 -21.99
C SER A 154 -23.89 -4.81 -21.65
N LEU A 155 -23.28 -4.15 -22.64
CA LEU A 155 -22.66 -2.84 -22.47
C LEU A 155 -23.71 -1.74 -22.67
N ARG A 156 -23.69 -0.71 -21.81
CA ARG A 156 -24.60 0.43 -21.99
C ARG A 156 -24.27 1.19 -23.29
N LEU A 157 -25.29 1.68 -23.98
CA LEU A 157 -25.13 2.37 -25.27
C LEU A 157 -24.12 3.53 -25.17
N GLU A 158 -24.25 4.39 -24.14
CA GLU A 158 -23.32 5.51 -23.92
C GLU A 158 -21.86 5.03 -23.74
N ALA A 159 -21.66 3.96 -23.00
CA ALA A 159 -20.33 3.38 -22.80
C ALA A 159 -19.77 2.80 -24.10
N ALA A 160 -20.59 2.07 -24.87
CA ALA A 160 -20.21 1.52 -26.16
C ALA A 160 -19.80 2.61 -27.16
N GLU A 161 -20.58 3.69 -27.28
CA GLU A 161 -20.28 4.84 -28.14
C GLU A 161 -18.96 5.51 -27.76
N LYS A 162 -18.72 5.77 -26.44
CA LYS A 162 -17.49 6.40 -25.97
C LYS A 162 -16.26 5.50 -26.17
N LEU A 163 -16.40 4.22 -25.88
CA LEU A 163 -15.33 3.26 -26.10
C LEU A 163 -14.99 3.11 -27.60
N ALA A 164 -16.01 3.09 -28.47
CA ALA A 164 -15.81 3.04 -29.92
C ALA A 164 -15.15 4.33 -30.47
N ALA A 165 -15.48 5.50 -29.93
CA ALA A 165 -14.92 6.77 -30.34
C ALA A 165 -13.46 6.93 -29.90
N ILE A 166 -13.12 6.54 -28.64
CA ILE A 166 -11.80 6.75 -28.04
C ILE A 166 -10.83 5.60 -28.35
N ARG A 167 -11.34 4.39 -28.54
CA ARG A 167 -10.56 3.16 -28.77
C ARG A 167 -9.41 2.97 -27.77
N PRO A 168 -9.72 2.77 -26.48
CA PRO A 168 -8.69 2.59 -25.46
C PRO A 168 -7.92 1.29 -25.72
N ARG A 169 -6.60 1.33 -25.51
CA ARG A 169 -5.70 0.17 -25.71
C ARG A 169 -5.67 -0.80 -24.53
N SER A 170 -6.17 -0.36 -23.37
CA SER A 170 -6.23 -1.19 -22.16
C SER A 170 -7.51 -0.97 -21.37
N ILE A 171 -7.86 -1.95 -20.53
CA ILE A 171 -8.99 -1.85 -19.61
C ILE A 171 -8.81 -0.67 -18.65
N GLY A 172 -7.58 -0.41 -18.18
CA GLY A 172 -7.32 0.75 -17.33
C GLY A 172 -7.58 2.06 -18.04
N GLN A 173 -7.23 2.20 -19.32
CA GLN A 173 -7.59 3.38 -20.12
C GLN A 173 -9.11 3.50 -20.27
N ALA A 174 -9.80 2.40 -20.56
CA ALA A 174 -11.26 2.36 -20.67
C ALA A 174 -11.94 2.83 -19.38
N ALA A 175 -11.43 2.42 -18.21
CA ALA A 175 -11.98 2.79 -16.91
C ALA A 175 -11.86 4.29 -16.57
N ARG A 176 -10.95 5.02 -17.23
CA ARG A 176 -10.78 6.48 -17.05
C ARG A 176 -11.65 7.33 -17.98
N ILE A 177 -12.36 6.72 -18.90
CA ILE A 177 -13.25 7.44 -19.82
C ILE A 177 -14.49 7.91 -19.08
N SER A 178 -14.75 9.21 -19.10
CA SER A 178 -15.96 9.80 -18.51
C SER A 178 -17.21 9.19 -19.16
N GLY A 179 -18.12 8.63 -18.33
CA GLY A 179 -19.34 7.96 -18.78
C GLY A 179 -19.22 6.42 -18.88
N VAL A 180 -18.01 5.86 -18.77
CA VAL A 180 -17.79 4.42 -18.58
C VAL A 180 -17.80 4.09 -17.09
N SER A 181 -18.72 3.25 -16.65
CA SER A 181 -18.88 2.88 -15.24
C SER A 181 -18.08 1.61 -14.88
N PRO A 182 -17.85 1.34 -13.59
CA PRO A 182 -17.25 0.07 -13.15
C PRO A 182 -18.03 -1.17 -13.62
N ALA A 183 -19.36 -1.06 -13.80
CA ALA A 183 -20.19 -2.14 -14.34
C ALA A 183 -19.85 -2.42 -15.81
N ASP A 184 -19.67 -1.37 -16.62
CA ASP A 184 -19.29 -1.52 -18.03
C ASP A 184 -17.90 -2.15 -18.16
N ILE A 185 -16.97 -1.79 -17.29
CA ILE A 185 -15.64 -2.42 -17.23
C ILE A 185 -15.74 -3.90 -16.89
N SER A 186 -16.62 -4.28 -15.96
CA SER A 186 -16.85 -5.68 -15.62
C SER A 186 -17.40 -6.47 -16.80
N VAL A 187 -18.35 -5.90 -17.54
CA VAL A 187 -18.91 -6.50 -18.77
C VAL A 187 -17.81 -6.70 -19.82
N LEU A 188 -16.99 -5.68 -20.05
CA LEU A 188 -15.88 -5.73 -21.01
C LEU A 188 -14.84 -6.80 -20.62
N LEU A 189 -14.52 -6.93 -19.33
CA LEU A 189 -13.63 -7.96 -18.82
C LEU A 189 -14.16 -9.37 -19.08
N VAL A 190 -15.43 -9.61 -18.80
CA VAL A 190 -16.08 -10.91 -19.02
C VAL A 190 -16.09 -11.25 -20.51
N TYR A 191 -16.40 -10.27 -21.36
CA TYR A 191 -16.41 -10.46 -22.81
C TYR A 191 -15.04 -10.86 -23.34
N LEU A 192 -13.99 -10.11 -22.99
CA LEU A 192 -12.61 -10.40 -23.38
C LEU A 192 -12.10 -11.75 -22.85
N GLU A 193 -12.56 -12.19 -21.68
CA GLU A 193 -12.21 -13.51 -21.15
C GLU A 193 -12.88 -14.64 -21.94
N LYS A 194 -14.15 -14.44 -22.35
CA LYS A 194 -14.88 -15.41 -23.19
C LYS A 194 -14.23 -15.56 -24.56
N GLU A 195 -13.88 -14.46 -25.21
CA GLU A 195 -13.21 -14.52 -26.52
C GLU A 195 -11.86 -15.25 -26.44
N ARG A 196 -11.06 -14.98 -25.41
CA ARG A 196 -9.76 -15.66 -25.21
C ARG A 196 -9.88 -17.18 -25.03
N ARG A 197 -11.01 -17.67 -24.52
CA ARG A 197 -11.27 -19.13 -24.35
C ARG A 197 -11.77 -19.80 -25.63
N THR A 198 -12.20 -19.00 -26.58
CA THR A 198 -12.79 -19.50 -27.84
C THR A 198 -11.75 -19.51 -28.98
N GLN A 199 -10.61 -18.86 -28.81
CA GLN A 199 -9.42 -18.92 -29.67
C GLN A 199 -8.42 -19.95 -29.14
#